data_43e21ec1942da0d286167d55912dd60d
#
_entry.id   43e21ec1942da0d286167d55912dd60d
#
_cell.length_a   1.000
_cell.length_b   1.000
_cell.length_c   1.000
_cell.angle_alpha   90.00
_cell.angle_beta   90.00
_cell.angle_gamma   90.00
#
_symmetry.space_group_name_H-M   'P 1'
#
loop_
_entity.id
_entity.type
_entity.pdbx_description
1 polymer ?
#
loop_
_entity_poly.entity_id
_entity_poly.type
_entity_poly.pdbx_seq_one_letter_code
_entity_poly.pdbx_strand_id
1 'polypeptide(L)'
;FAIKDLDIPAIGLYGACSTMALSLGVGAMLIDAGAKCCVAGTSSHFCSSERQFRFPLEYGGQRPPSAQWTVTGAGSAVLESKGEGVRIRAVHIGTITDYGITDAGNMGAAMAPAAARTIHDLLEDSATTPADYDRIVTGDLGAVGTKLLYQLMEQDWGIQLAGHHKDCGMMIYDLKSQDVNAGGSGCGCGGSVLCSHILKKMEQGALRKVLFVATGALMSPTSTKQGNSIPGVA
;
A
#
# COMPACT_ATOMS: atom_id res chain seq x y z
N PHE A 1 3.63 -13.83 -19.92
CA PHE A 1 3.09 -14.13 -21.27
C PHE A 1 2.08 -13.07 -21.72
N ALA A 2 1.10 -12.66 -20.90
CA ALA A 2 0.05 -11.72 -21.32
C ALA A 2 0.58 -10.39 -21.91
N ILE A 3 1.65 -9.83 -21.36
CA ILE A 3 2.24 -8.56 -21.85
C ILE A 3 2.98 -8.77 -23.17
N LYS A 4 3.55 -9.96 -23.40
CA LYS A 4 4.27 -10.29 -24.62
C LYS A 4 3.39 -10.11 -25.88
N ASP A 5 2.13 -10.50 -25.77
CA ASP A 5 1.20 -10.48 -26.92
C ASP A 5 0.69 -9.06 -27.22
N LEU A 6 0.95 -8.08 -26.33
CA LEU A 6 0.59 -6.68 -26.54
C LEU A 6 1.64 -5.90 -27.35
N ASP A 7 2.84 -6.45 -27.55
CA ASP A 7 3.97 -5.84 -28.27
C ASP A 7 4.26 -4.39 -27.81
N ILE A 8 4.25 -4.17 -26.49
CA ILE A 8 4.55 -2.88 -25.85
C ILE A 8 5.73 -3.01 -24.88
N PRO A 9 6.52 -1.95 -24.68
CA PRO A 9 7.55 -1.94 -23.65
C PRO A 9 6.97 -2.22 -22.26
N ALA A 10 7.66 -3.04 -21.46
CA ALA A 10 7.23 -3.37 -20.12
C ALA A 10 8.39 -3.23 -19.14
N ILE A 11 8.11 -2.67 -17.96
CA ILE A 11 9.04 -2.52 -16.83
C ILE A 11 8.45 -3.29 -15.65
N GLY A 12 9.21 -4.26 -15.13
CA GLY A 12 8.89 -4.93 -13.89
C GLY A 12 9.35 -4.10 -12.70
N LEU A 13 8.44 -3.86 -11.73
CA LEU A 13 8.72 -3.11 -10.51
C LEU A 13 8.52 -4.01 -9.29
N TYR A 14 9.29 -3.76 -8.24
CA TYR A 14 9.13 -4.45 -6.97
C TYR A 14 9.23 -3.46 -5.79
N GLY A 15 8.14 -3.33 -5.05
CA GLY A 15 8.04 -2.56 -3.82
C GLY A 15 7.22 -3.34 -2.76
N ALA A 16 7.28 -4.67 -2.77
CA ALA A 16 6.39 -5.51 -1.98
C ALA A 16 4.92 -5.06 -2.15
N CYS A 17 4.16 -4.90 -1.06
CA CYS A 17 2.76 -4.46 -1.15
C CYS A 17 2.62 -2.99 -1.58
N SER A 18 3.69 -2.16 -1.58
CA SER A 18 3.66 -0.77 -2.05
C SER A 18 3.72 -0.61 -3.58
N THR A 19 3.79 -1.72 -4.33
CA THR A 19 3.99 -1.71 -5.79
C THR A 19 2.96 -0.87 -6.55
N MET A 20 1.72 -0.70 -6.07
CA MET A 20 0.74 0.16 -6.74
C MET A 20 1.19 1.63 -6.75
N ALA A 21 1.59 2.19 -5.61
CA ALA A 21 2.09 3.56 -5.54
C ALA A 21 3.40 3.72 -6.32
N LEU A 22 4.31 2.73 -6.22
CA LEU A 22 5.55 2.71 -6.99
C LEU A 22 5.27 2.75 -8.50
N SER A 23 4.33 1.93 -9.00
CA SER A 23 4.00 1.91 -10.43
C SER A 23 3.37 3.21 -10.92
N LEU A 24 2.51 3.82 -10.11
CA LEU A 24 1.93 5.15 -10.41
C LEU A 24 3.01 6.24 -10.41
N GLY A 25 3.90 6.22 -9.42
CA GLY A 25 5.00 7.19 -9.32
C GLY A 25 5.96 7.10 -10.51
N VAL A 26 6.43 5.90 -10.85
CA VAL A 26 7.29 5.69 -12.03
C VAL A 26 6.56 6.05 -13.32
N GLY A 27 5.30 5.66 -13.46
CA GLY A 27 4.47 6.04 -14.60
C GLY A 27 4.33 7.56 -14.74
N ALA A 28 4.10 8.28 -13.64
CA ALA A 28 4.03 9.76 -13.63
C ALA A 28 5.36 10.39 -14.06
N MET A 29 6.49 9.88 -13.56
CA MET A 29 7.84 10.32 -13.98
C MET A 29 8.08 10.09 -15.47
N LEU A 30 7.65 8.94 -16.02
CA LEU A 30 7.77 8.66 -17.46
C LEU A 30 6.91 9.61 -18.30
N ILE A 31 5.70 9.94 -17.86
CA ILE A 31 4.82 10.90 -18.51
C ILE A 31 5.47 12.29 -18.50
N ASP A 32 6.03 12.72 -17.38
CA ASP A 32 6.75 13.99 -17.25
C ASP A 32 8.01 14.02 -18.12
N ALA A 33 8.68 12.92 -18.29
CA ALA A 33 9.83 12.74 -19.20
C ALA A 33 9.43 12.65 -20.68
N GLY A 34 8.16 12.74 -21.05
CA GLY A 34 7.67 12.82 -22.42
C GLY A 34 6.96 11.57 -22.97
N ALA A 35 6.74 10.54 -22.17
CA ALA A 35 5.87 9.44 -22.58
C ALA A 35 4.44 9.95 -22.76
N LYS A 36 3.74 9.49 -23.79
CA LYS A 36 2.36 9.94 -24.09
C LYS A 36 1.33 9.24 -23.22
N CYS A 37 1.54 7.97 -22.97
CA CYS A 37 0.64 7.11 -22.23
C CYS A 37 1.42 5.98 -21.56
N CYS A 38 1.07 5.67 -20.31
CA CYS A 38 1.60 4.54 -19.55
C CYS A 38 0.46 3.80 -18.85
N VAL A 39 0.62 2.50 -18.67
CA VAL A 39 -0.26 1.71 -17.80
C VAL A 39 0.52 1.37 -16.54
N ALA A 40 0.04 1.82 -15.40
CA ALA A 40 0.54 1.46 -14.07
C ALA A 40 -0.39 0.43 -13.45
N GLY A 41 0.14 -0.68 -12.94
CA GLY A 41 -0.71 -1.71 -12.38
C GLY A 41 0.02 -2.68 -11.47
N THR A 42 -0.76 -3.39 -10.68
CA THR A 42 -0.29 -4.43 -9.77
C THR A 42 -1.36 -5.48 -9.55
N SER A 43 -0.94 -6.67 -9.16
CA SER A 43 -1.84 -7.76 -8.77
C SER A 43 -1.22 -8.60 -7.67
N SER A 44 -2.05 -9.20 -6.84
CA SER A 44 -1.65 -10.22 -5.89
C SER A 44 -2.63 -11.39 -5.92
N HIS A 45 -2.14 -12.55 -5.52
CA HIS A 45 -2.93 -13.76 -5.46
C HIS A 45 -2.48 -14.61 -4.27
N PHE A 46 -3.41 -15.02 -3.43
CA PHE A 46 -3.10 -15.79 -2.21
C PHE A 46 -2.28 -17.06 -2.50
N CYS A 47 -2.58 -17.78 -3.57
CA CYS A 47 -1.89 -19.01 -3.96
C CYS A 47 -0.62 -18.79 -4.79
N SER A 48 -0.11 -17.55 -4.89
CA SER A 48 1.12 -17.21 -5.58
C SER A 48 2.33 -17.21 -4.64
N SER A 49 3.39 -16.52 -5.04
CA SER A 49 4.62 -16.37 -4.25
C SER A 49 4.39 -15.76 -2.85
N GLU A 50 3.33 -15.00 -2.65
CA GLU A 50 3.01 -14.44 -1.33
C GLU A 50 2.59 -15.49 -0.29
N ARG A 51 2.14 -16.67 -0.71
CA ARG A 51 1.74 -17.76 0.20
C ARG A 51 2.86 -18.14 1.17
N GLN A 52 4.11 -18.10 0.73
CA GLN A 52 5.27 -18.41 1.57
C GLN A 52 5.45 -17.47 2.77
N PHE A 53 4.87 -16.27 2.71
CA PHE A 53 4.92 -15.28 3.79
C PHE A 53 3.69 -15.34 4.70
N ARG A 54 2.75 -16.26 4.41
CA ARG A 54 1.56 -16.46 5.23
C ARG A 54 1.75 -17.63 6.17
N PHE A 55 1.01 -17.61 7.25
CA PHE A 55 1.03 -18.70 8.22
C PHE A 55 0.69 -20.03 7.53
N PRO A 56 1.37 -21.17 7.89
CA PRO A 56 1.20 -22.44 7.20
C PRO A 56 -0.20 -23.02 7.45
N LEU A 57 -1.11 -22.79 6.53
CA LEU A 57 -2.49 -23.26 6.57
C LEU A 57 -2.57 -24.80 6.45
N GLU A 58 -1.58 -25.39 5.79
CA GLU A 58 -1.50 -26.84 5.54
C GLU A 58 -1.46 -27.67 6.81
N TYR A 59 -0.97 -27.10 7.91
CA TYR A 59 -0.87 -27.79 9.21
C TYR A 59 -2.06 -27.47 10.13
N GLY A 60 -3.11 -26.83 9.62
CA GLY A 60 -4.25 -26.43 10.44
C GLY A 60 -3.88 -25.44 11.55
N GLY A 61 -2.77 -24.73 11.40
CA GLY A 61 -2.32 -23.74 12.37
C GLY A 61 -3.28 -22.55 12.45
N GLN A 62 -3.58 -22.14 13.68
CA GLN A 62 -4.38 -20.94 13.90
C GLN A 62 -3.55 -19.69 13.63
N ARG A 63 -4.07 -18.79 12.80
CA ARG A 63 -3.42 -17.49 12.52
C ARG A 63 -3.50 -16.58 13.73
N PRO A 64 -2.42 -15.83 14.06
CA PRO A 64 -2.49 -14.83 15.14
C PRO A 64 -3.45 -13.69 14.76
N PRO A 65 -4.04 -12.98 15.75
CA PRO A 65 -4.94 -11.84 15.48
C PRO A 65 -4.30 -10.71 14.68
N SER A 66 -2.97 -10.61 14.68
CA SER A 66 -2.19 -9.62 13.90
C SER A 66 -2.03 -10.00 12.42
N ALA A 67 -2.30 -11.27 12.07
CA ALA A 67 -2.16 -11.74 10.70
C ALA A 67 -3.16 -11.08 9.75
N GLN A 68 -2.73 -10.93 8.51
CA GLN A 68 -3.55 -10.40 7.42
C GLN A 68 -3.75 -11.47 6.36
N TRP A 69 -4.82 -11.34 5.58
CA TRP A 69 -5.13 -12.24 4.48
C TRP A 69 -4.70 -11.63 3.14
N THR A 70 -3.97 -12.38 2.32
CA THR A 70 -3.61 -11.91 0.97
C THR A 70 -4.86 -11.74 0.12
N VAL A 71 -5.01 -10.55 -0.41
CA VAL A 71 -6.08 -10.22 -1.37
C VAL A 71 -5.75 -10.83 -2.72
N THR A 72 -6.66 -11.61 -3.27
CA THR A 72 -6.62 -11.99 -4.68
C THR A 72 -7.32 -10.91 -5.46
N GLY A 73 -6.54 -10.05 -6.11
CA GLY A 73 -7.06 -8.87 -6.79
C GLY A 73 -6.00 -8.17 -7.63
N ALA A 74 -6.45 -7.23 -8.43
CA ALA A 74 -5.61 -6.39 -9.27
C ALA A 74 -6.18 -4.98 -9.37
N GLY A 75 -5.30 -4.02 -9.66
CA GLY A 75 -5.67 -2.67 -10.02
C GLY A 75 -4.74 -2.15 -11.09
N SER A 76 -5.28 -1.41 -12.05
CA SER A 76 -4.49 -0.73 -13.07
C SER A 76 -5.10 0.61 -13.40
N ALA A 77 -4.25 1.57 -13.75
CA ALA A 77 -4.64 2.90 -14.19
C ALA A 77 -3.86 3.29 -15.45
N VAL A 78 -4.53 3.94 -16.37
CA VAL A 78 -3.90 4.58 -17.52
C VAL A 78 -3.49 5.99 -17.13
N LEU A 79 -2.24 6.34 -17.36
CA LEU A 79 -1.66 7.66 -17.14
C LEU A 79 -1.38 8.32 -18.49
N GLU A 80 -1.83 9.55 -18.64
CA GLU A 80 -1.64 10.34 -19.85
C GLU A 80 -1.17 11.76 -19.51
N SER A 81 -0.42 12.38 -20.42
CA SER A 81 0.08 13.75 -20.22
C SER A 81 -1.02 14.82 -20.37
N LYS A 82 -2.13 14.49 -21.02
CA LYS A 82 -3.25 15.37 -21.29
C LYS A 82 -4.55 14.61 -21.11
N GLY A 83 -5.55 15.25 -20.53
CA GLY A 83 -6.87 14.65 -20.31
C GLY A 83 -7.61 15.33 -19.18
N GLU A 84 -8.87 14.98 -19.07
CA GLU A 84 -9.73 15.32 -17.94
C GLU A 84 -9.77 14.12 -16.98
N GLY A 85 -9.81 14.37 -15.67
CA GLY A 85 -9.90 13.33 -14.67
C GLY A 85 -9.03 13.56 -13.44
N VAL A 86 -8.78 12.49 -12.70
CA VAL A 86 -7.94 12.51 -11.51
C VAL A 86 -6.49 12.72 -11.90
N ARG A 87 -5.78 13.58 -11.17
CA ARG A 87 -4.40 13.96 -11.49
C ARG A 87 -3.44 13.56 -10.37
N ILE A 88 -2.31 12.99 -10.73
CA ILE A 88 -1.17 12.83 -9.82
C ILE A 88 -0.50 14.22 -9.75
N ARG A 89 -0.46 14.81 -8.56
CA ARG A 89 0.07 16.17 -8.32
C ARG A 89 1.49 16.14 -7.78
N ALA A 90 1.81 15.13 -7.01
CA ALA A 90 3.13 14.93 -6.42
C ALA A 90 3.37 13.44 -6.21
N VAL A 91 4.62 13.06 -6.19
CA VAL A 91 5.11 11.73 -5.80
C VAL A 91 6.20 11.94 -4.77
N HIS A 92 6.08 11.24 -3.65
CA HIS A 92 7.10 11.20 -2.61
C HIS A 92 7.62 9.76 -2.48
N ILE A 93 8.93 9.59 -2.42
CA ILE A 93 9.57 8.28 -2.26
C ILE A 93 10.05 8.19 -0.82
N GLY A 94 9.42 7.35 -0.03
CA GLY A 94 9.74 7.17 1.38
C GLY A 94 11.05 6.44 1.61
N THR A 95 11.56 6.55 2.82
CA THR A 95 12.78 5.88 3.28
C THR A 95 12.45 4.48 3.81
N ILE A 96 13.27 3.48 3.48
CA ILE A 96 13.19 2.15 4.10
C ILE A 96 13.43 2.31 5.61
N THR A 97 12.51 1.79 6.41
CA THR A 97 12.53 1.92 7.87
C THR A 97 12.52 0.54 8.52
N ASP A 98 13.40 0.33 9.49
CA ASP A 98 13.52 -0.95 10.21
C ASP A 98 13.49 -0.72 11.73
N TYR A 99 12.45 -1.21 12.38
CA TYR A 99 12.25 -1.15 13.84
C TYR A 99 12.52 -2.49 14.52
N GLY A 100 13.22 -3.40 13.85
CA GLY A 100 13.62 -4.69 14.43
C GLY A 100 12.47 -5.71 14.55
N ILE A 101 11.40 -5.55 13.80
CA ILE A 101 10.27 -6.50 13.80
C ILE A 101 10.69 -7.79 13.10
N THR A 102 10.59 -8.92 13.79
CA THR A 102 10.95 -10.25 13.27
C THR A 102 9.73 -11.17 13.07
N ASP A 103 8.56 -10.77 13.57
CA ASP A 103 7.33 -11.56 13.48
C ASP A 103 6.67 -11.39 12.10
N ALA A 104 6.82 -12.41 11.25
CA ALA A 104 6.18 -12.48 9.93
C ALA A 104 4.63 -12.51 10.00
N GLY A 105 4.06 -12.90 11.14
CA GLY A 105 2.62 -12.84 11.40
C GLY A 105 2.10 -11.45 11.73
N ASN A 106 2.98 -10.44 11.83
CA ASN A 106 2.61 -9.06 12.18
C ASN A 106 3.23 -8.05 11.20
N MET A 107 2.89 -8.17 9.93
CA MET A 107 3.38 -7.27 8.88
C MET A 107 2.98 -5.81 9.12
N GLY A 108 1.81 -5.57 9.72
CA GLY A 108 1.36 -4.22 10.08
C GLY A 108 2.34 -3.49 10.99
N ALA A 109 2.96 -4.19 11.95
CA ALA A 109 3.98 -3.61 12.83
C ALA A 109 5.28 -3.27 12.07
N ALA A 110 5.66 -4.07 11.08
CA ALA A 110 6.82 -3.80 10.25
C ALA A 110 6.61 -2.61 9.28
N MET A 111 5.39 -2.43 8.77
CA MET A 111 5.06 -1.39 7.79
C MET A 111 4.71 -0.03 8.43
N ALA A 112 4.12 -0.01 9.63
CA ALA A 112 3.63 1.22 10.24
C ALA A 112 4.70 2.31 10.43
N PRO A 113 5.95 2.01 10.84
CA PRO A 113 6.99 3.03 10.96
C PRO A 113 7.36 3.70 9.64
N ALA A 114 7.46 2.91 8.56
CA ALA A 114 7.74 3.45 7.22
C ALA A 114 6.59 4.35 6.74
N ALA A 115 5.33 3.91 6.94
CA ALA A 115 4.17 4.71 6.60
C ALA A 115 4.11 6.03 7.40
N ALA A 116 4.38 5.98 8.71
CA ALA A 116 4.39 7.16 9.56
C ALA A 116 5.43 8.18 9.09
N ARG A 117 6.65 7.72 8.84
CA ARG A 117 7.72 8.57 8.35
C ARG A 117 7.41 9.17 6.98
N THR A 118 6.97 8.35 6.03
CA THR A 118 6.65 8.81 4.68
C THR A 118 5.52 9.85 4.68
N ILE A 119 4.47 9.63 5.49
CA ILE A 119 3.39 10.61 5.64
C ILE A 119 3.92 11.92 6.24
N HIS A 120 4.70 11.83 7.32
CA HIS A 120 5.28 13.01 7.97
C HIS A 120 6.15 13.80 6.98
N ASP A 121 7.13 13.15 6.35
CA ASP A 121 8.08 13.79 5.45
C ASP A 121 7.34 14.46 4.26
N LEU A 122 6.31 13.78 3.69
CA LEU A 122 5.49 14.38 2.64
C LEU A 122 4.72 15.62 3.14
N LEU A 123 4.13 15.57 4.33
CA LEU A 123 3.40 16.71 4.89
C LEU A 123 4.33 17.91 5.12
N GLU A 124 5.55 17.67 5.61
CA GLU A 124 6.57 18.72 5.76
C GLU A 124 7.01 19.27 4.41
N ASP A 125 7.42 18.42 3.47
CA ASP A 125 7.93 18.84 2.15
C ASP A 125 6.90 19.63 1.34
N SER A 126 5.61 19.27 1.50
CA SER A 126 4.52 19.95 0.80
C SER A 126 3.91 21.11 1.57
N ALA A 127 4.39 21.39 2.79
CA ALA A 127 3.82 22.37 3.72
C ALA A 127 2.30 22.20 3.90
N THR A 128 1.86 20.94 4.09
CA THR A 128 0.45 20.58 4.28
C THR A 128 0.22 19.88 5.62
N THR A 129 -1.03 19.75 6.00
CA THR A 129 -1.51 19.05 7.19
C THR A 129 -2.50 17.96 6.81
N PRO A 130 -2.85 17.03 7.68
CA PRO A 130 -3.89 16.04 7.40
C PRO A 130 -5.25 16.64 6.99
N ALA A 131 -5.57 17.85 7.49
CA ALA A 131 -6.81 18.55 7.17
C ALA A 131 -6.88 19.05 5.72
N ASP A 132 -5.74 19.16 5.03
CA ASP A 132 -5.68 19.54 3.62
C ASP A 132 -6.09 18.40 2.67
N TYR A 133 -6.30 17.21 3.19
CA TYR A 133 -6.70 16.03 2.43
C TYR A 133 -8.08 15.55 2.86
N ASP A 134 -8.95 15.28 1.90
CA ASP A 134 -10.23 14.61 2.17
C ASP A 134 -10.03 13.21 2.74
N ARG A 135 -8.95 12.54 2.28
CA ARG A 135 -8.50 11.25 2.84
C ARG A 135 -6.99 11.07 2.67
N ILE A 136 -6.39 10.49 3.70
CA ILE A 136 -5.10 9.82 3.65
C ILE A 136 -5.40 8.32 3.64
N VAL A 137 -4.93 7.60 2.64
CA VAL A 137 -5.29 6.19 2.41
C VAL A 137 -4.02 5.36 2.39
N THR A 138 -3.88 4.42 3.34
CA THR A 138 -2.78 3.45 3.32
C THR A 138 -3.14 2.18 2.57
N GLY A 139 -2.13 1.47 2.08
CA GLY A 139 -2.28 0.30 1.22
C GLY A 139 -2.82 -0.92 1.95
N ASP A 140 -2.16 -1.36 3.00
CA ASP A 140 -2.48 -2.62 3.66
C ASP A 140 -1.88 -2.76 5.07
N LEU A 141 -1.91 -1.69 5.86
CA LEU A 141 -1.48 -1.73 7.27
C LEU A 141 -2.34 -2.68 8.12
N GLY A 142 -3.60 -2.84 7.75
CA GLY A 142 -4.57 -3.58 8.54
C GLY A 142 -4.87 -2.92 9.89
N ALA A 143 -5.64 -3.59 10.73
CA ALA A 143 -6.08 -3.05 12.01
C ALA A 143 -4.92 -2.77 12.98
N VAL A 144 -3.94 -3.67 13.05
CA VAL A 144 -2.77 -3.52 13.94
C VAL A 144 -1.86 -2.40 13.46
N GLY A 145 -1.47 -2.41 12.19
CA GLY A 145 -0.59 -1.39 11.63
C GLY A 145 -1.24 0.00 11.64
N THR A 146 -2.55 0.11 11.39
CA THR A 146 -3.29 1.37 11.50
C THR A 146 -3.24 1.95 12.92
N LYS A 147 -3.42 1.10 13.94
CA LYS A 147 -3.32 1.55 15.33
C LYS A 147 -1.92 2.05 15.66
N LEU A 148 -0.90 1.33 15.22
CA LEU A 148 0.50 1.72 15.41
C LEU A 148 0.84 3.01 14.64
N LEU A 149 0.35 3.17 13.42
CA LEU A 149 0.49 4.40 12.65
C LEU A 149 -0.02 5.61 13.44
N TYR A 150 -1.22 5.52 14.01
CA TYR A 150 -1.78 6.63 14.81
C TYR A 150 -0.92 6.95 16.03
N GLN A 151 -0.45 5.93 16.75
CA GLN A 151 0.41 6.10 17.91
C GLN A 151 1.74 6.76 17.54
N LEU A 152 2.41 6.31 16.48
CA LEU A 152 3.67 6.87 16.02
C LEU A 152 3.50 8.34 15.58
N MET A 153 2.48 8.64 14.76
CA MET A 153 2.24 10.00 14.28
C MET A 153 1.96 10.99 15.43
N GLU A 154 1.23 10.54 16.44
CA GLU A 154 0.92 11.39 17.61
C GLU A 154 2.12 11.52 18.55
N GLN A 155 2.84 10.42 18.85
CA GLN A 155 3.97 10.43 19.78
C GLN A 155 5.18 11.16 19.24
N ASP A 156 5.53 10.94 17.97
CA ASP A 156 6.76 11.46 17.39
C ASP A 156 6.59 12.90 16.86
N TRP A 157 5.40 13.27 16.40
CA TRP A 157 5.18 14.57 15.73
C TRP A 157 3.91 15.31 16.17
N GLY A 158 3.11 14.77 17.08
CA GLY A 158 1.87 15.40 17.53
C GLY A 158 0.76 15.46 16.46
N ILE A 159 0.87 14.64 15.41
CA ILE A 159 -0.05 14.65 14.27
C ILE A 159 -1.17 13.63 14.48
N GLN A 160 -2.41 14.09 14.44
CA GLN A 160 -3.59 13.22 14.55
C GLN A 160 -4.16 12.86 13.18
N LEU A 161 -4.20 11.56 12.86
CA LEU A 161 -4.69 11.04 11.57
C LEU A 161 -6.11 10.46 11.63
N ALA A 162 -6.62 10.09 12.81
CA ALA A 162 -7.81 9.23 12.96
C ALA A 162 -9.05 9.71 12.16
N GLY A 163 -9.30 11.01 12.05
CA GLY A 163 -10.44 11.57 11.31
C GLY A 163 -10.28 11.56 9.79
N HIS A 164 -9.05 11.54 9.30
CA HIS A 164 -8.70 11.70 7.89
C HIS A 164 -8.19 10.42 7.23
N HIS A 165 -7.80 9.43 8.01
CA HIS A 165 -7.17 8.20 7.53
C HIS A 165 -8.16 7.06 7.27
N LYS A 166 -7.86 6.25 6.26
CA LYS A 166 -8.45 4.94 5.97
C LYS A 166 -7.36 4.00 5.47
N ASP A 167 -7.55 2.70 5.71
CA ASP A 167 -6.63 1.65 5.26
C ASP A 167 -7.34 0.69 4.30
N CYS A 168 -6.73 0.42 3.14
CA CYS A 168 -7.34 -0.44 2.13
C CYS A 168 -7.52 -1.88 2.65
N GLY A 169 -6.58 -2.37 3.47
CA GLY A 169 -6.68 -3.69 4.08
C GLY A 169 -7.86 -3.83 5.03
N MET A 170 -8.28 -2.71 5.66
CA MET A 170 -9.47 -2.67 6.50
C MET A 170 -10.75 -2.42 5.71
N MET A 171 -10.65 -1.92 4.47
CA MET A 171 -11.81 -1.58 3.64
C MET A 171 -12.27 -2.72 2.74
N ILE A 172 -11.36 -3.61 2.34
CA ILE A 172 -11.63 -4.62 1.31
C ILE A 172 -12.41 -5.82 1.84
N TYR A 173 -12.36 -6.06 3.14
CA TYR A 173 -13.07 -7.14 3.82
C TYR A 173 -13.95 -6.61 4.94
N ASP A 174 -15.02 -7.34 5.25
CA ASP A 174 -15.78 -7.14 6.48
C ASP A 174 -15.07 -7.88 7.63
N LEU A 175 -14.32 -7.11 8.44
CA LEU A 175 -13.54 -7.65 9.56
C LEU A 175 -14.39 -8.32 10.66
N LYS A 176 -15.72 -8.13 10.66
CA LYS A 176 -16.60 -8.71 11.66
C LYS A 176 -17.17 -10.06 11.24
N SER A 177 -17.44 -10.23 9.96
CA SER A 177 -18.11 -11.44 9.42
C SER A 177 -17.17 -12.36 8.66
N GLN A 178 -16.00 -11.88 8.24
CA GLN A 178 -15.02 -12.66 7.48
C GLN A 178 -13.79 -12.99 8.36
N ASP A 179 -13.29 -14.21 8.27
CA ASP A 179 -12.12 -14.66 9.02
C ASP A 179 -10.81 -14.17 8.38
N VAL A 180 -10.55 -12.88 8.50
CA VAL A 180 -9.38 -12.19 7.95
C VAL A 180 -8.48 -11.53 9.01
N ASN A 181 -8.81 -11.70 10.30
CA ASN A 181 -8.08 -11.13 11.44
C ASN A 181 -7.83 -9.62 11.31
N ALA A 182 -6.56 -9.20 11.08
CA ALA A 182 -6.22 -7.80 10.95
C ALA A 182 -6.59 -7.15 9.60
N GLY A 183 -7.16 -7.93 8.67
CA GLY A 183 -7.64 -7.41 7.39
C GLY A 183 -6.90 -7.95 6.17
N GLY A 184 -7.05 -7.27 5.04
CA GLY A 184 -6.40 -7.61 3.80
C GLY A 184 -4.96 -7.14 3.72
N SER A 185 -4.16 -7.79 2.88
CA SER A 185 -2.78 -7.41 2.56
C SER A 185 -2.42 -7.80 1.13
N GLY A 186 -1.30 -7.31 0.66
CA GLY A 186 -0.79 -7.56 -0.68
C GLY A 186 -0.93 -6.35 -1.61
N CYS A 187 -0.09 -6.30 -2.65
CA CYS A 187 -0.11 -5.17 -3.58
C CYS A 187 -1.45 -5.04 -4.33
N GLY A 188 -2.14 -6.15 -4.61
CA GLY A 188 -3.49 -6.15 -5.15
C GLY A 188 -4.54 -5.56 -4.22
N CYS A 189 -4.31 -5.53 -2.90
CA CYS A 189 -5.21 -4.90 -1.93
C CYS A 189 -5.34 -3.39 -2.20
N GLY A 190 -4.21 -2.67 -2.11
CA GLY A 190 -4.17 -1.24 -2.39
C GLY A 190 -4.61 -0.91 -3.81
N GLY A 191 -4.16 -1.68 -4.81
CA GLY A 191 -4.53 -1.51 -6.21
C GLY A 191 -6.04 -1.64 -6.44
N SER A 192 -6.66 -2.69 -5.90
CA SER A 192 -8.11 -2.92 -6.06
C SER A 192 -8.92 -1.79 -5.43
N VAL A 193 -8.64 -1.41 -4.17
CA VAL A 193 -9.40 -0.36 -3.46
C VAL A 193 -9.19 1.00 -4.11
N LEU A 194 -7.94 1.32 -4.49
CA LEU A 194 -7.67 2.58 -5.19
C LEU A 194 -8.48 2.69 -6.47
N CYS A 195 -8.35 1.70 -7.39
CA CYS A 195 -8.95 1.77 -8.72
C CYS A 195 -10.48 1.61 -8.71
N SER A 196 -11.03 0.76 -7.84
CA SER A 196 -12.47 0.51 -7.82
C SER A 196 -13.28 1.48 -6.96
N HIS A 197 -12.70 2.01 -5.89
CA HIS A 197 -13.43 2.80 -4.89
C HIS A 197 -12.93 4.23 -4.78
N ILE A 198 -11.64 4.45 -4.57
CA ILE A 198 -11.11 5.79 -4.30
C ILE A 198 -11.18 6.66 -5.57
N LEU A 199 -10.62 6.19 -6.69
CA LEU A 199 -10.66 6.94 -7.95
C LEU A 199 -12.09 7.21 -8.39
N LYS A 200 -12.99 6.25 -8.24
CA LYS A 200 -14.41 6.42 -8.55
C LYS A 200 -15.08 7.53 -7.72
N LYS A 201 -14.74 7.61 -6.42
CA LYS A 201 -15.22 8.72 -5.57
C LYS A 201 -14.63 10.06 -5.97
N MET A 202 -13.38 10.08 -6.44
CA MET A 202 -12.75 11.31 -6.94
C MET A 202 -13.41 11.75 -8.25
N GLU A 203 -13.67 10.85 -9.19
CA GLU A 203 -14.40 11.13 -10.44
C GLU A 203 -15.81 11.68 -10.18
N GLN A 204 -16.48 11.19 -9.14
CA GLN A 204 -17.80 11.66 -8.71
C GLN A 204 -17.76 12.98 -7.92
N GLY A 205 -16.56 13.52 -7.65
CA GLY A 205 -16.37 14.74 -6.86
C GLY A 205 -16.63 14.58 -5.35
N ALA A 206 -16.84 13.35 -4.86
CA ALA A 206 -16.99 13.06 -3.44
C ALA A 206 -15.66 13.15 -2.66
N LEU A 207 -14.55 12.97 -3.35
CA LEU A 207 -13.19 13.22 -2.85
C LEU A 207 -12.46 14.09 -3.88
N ARG A 208 -11.72 15.09 -3.42
CA ARG A 208 -10.97 16.03 -4.28
C ARG A 208 -9.47 15.90 -4.13
N LYS A 209 -8.99 15.69 -2.91
CA LYS A 209 -7.56 15.59 -2.61
C LYS A 209 -7.31 14.37 -1.73
N VAL A 210 -6.62 13.38 -2.28
CA VAL A 210 -6.29 12.14 -1.59
C VAL A 210 -4.78 11.97 -1.56
N LEU A 211 -4.25 11.62 -0.39
CA LEU A 211 -2.89 11.12 -0.24
C LEU A 211 -2.95 9.59 -0.20
N PHE A 212 -2.44 8.92 -1.21
CA PHE A 212 -2.36 7.46 -1.27
C PHE A 212 -0.95 7.00 -0.90
N VAL A 213 -0.83 6.26 0.19
CA VAL A 213 0.44 5.79 0.77
C VAL A 213 0.41 4.26 0.78
N ALA A 214 0.84 3.65 -0.30
CA ALA A 214 0.96 2.20 -0.32
C ALA A 214 2.12 1.75 0.57
N THR A 215 1.90 0.66 1.30
CA THR A 215 2.83 0.14 2.31
C THR A 215 3.34 -1.22 1.92
N GLY A 216 4.51 -1.62 2.39
CA GLY A 216 5.07 -2.92 2.11
C GLY A 216 6.04 -3.40 3.18
N ALA A 217 6.07 -4.70 3.43
CA ALA A 217 7.04 -5.38 4.27
C ALA A 217 8.05 -6.10 3.38
N LEU A 218 9.33 -5.76 3.49
CA LEU A 218 10.40 -6.37 2.72
C LEU A 218 10.80 -7.70 3.35
N MET A 219 10.15 -8.76 2.93
CA MET A 219 10.34 -10.10 3.47
C MET A 219 11.07 -11.02 2.49
N SER A 220 11.94 -11.85 3.04
CA SER A 220 12.55 -12.98 2.34
C SER A 220 12.43 -14.21 3.23
N PRO A 221 12.02 -15.38 2.69
CA PRO A 221 11.98 -16.61 3.48
C PRO A 221 13.31 -16.96 4.14
N THR A 222 14.42 -16.66 3.46
CA THR A 222 15.76 -16.90 3.98
C THR A 222 16.07 -15.99 5.16
N SER A 223 15.93 -14.67 5.01
CA SER A 223 16.26 -13.70 6.06
C SER A 223 15.33 -13.88 7.29
N THR A 224 14.06 -14.10 7.07
CA THR A 224 13.09 -14.32 8.15
C THR A 224 13.41 -15.60 8.96
N LYS A 225 13.77 -16.69 8.28
CA LYS A 225 14.19 -17.94 8.95
C LYS A 225 15.53 -17.83 9.67
N GLN A 226 16.36 -16.88 9.30
CA GLN A 226 17.61 -16.56 9.97
C GLN A 226 17.43 -15.60 11.16
N GLY A 227 16.19 -15.17 11.45
CA GLY A 227 15.87 -14.26 12.54
C GLY A 227 16.16 -12.79 12.25
N ASN A 228 16.38 -12.42 10.98
CA ASN A 228 16.55 -11.03 10.58
C ASN A 228 15.22 -10.27 10.70
N SER A 229 15.32 -8.97 10.92
CA SER A 229 14.18 -8.05 10.94
C SER A 229 13.55 -7.89 9.55
N ILE A 230 12.33 -7.37 9.56
CA ILE A 230 11.50 -7.12 8.38
C ILE A 230 11.41 -5.60 8.18
N PRO A 231 12.20 -4.99 7.28
CA PRO A 231 12.09 -3.58 6.99
C PRO A 231 10.75 -3.24 6.32
N GLY A 232 10.23 -2.06 6.64
CA GLY A 232 9.04 -1.47 6.00
C GLY A 232 9.41 -0.48 4.90
N VAL A 233 8.52 -0.36 3.90
CA VAL A 233 8.55 0.67 2.85
C VAL A 233 7.17 1.30 2.70
N ALA A 234 7.10 2.56 2.26
CA ALA A 234 5.86 3.24 1.91
C ALA A 234 6.11 4.32 0.85
#